data_c0be273f9ab7d37c5abda0d1ac60d81d
#
_entry.id   c0be273f9ab7d37c5abda0d1ac60d81d
#
_cell.length_a   1.000
_cell.length_b   1.000
_cell.length_c   1.000
_cell.angle_alpha   90.00
_cell.angle_beta   90.00
_cell.angle_gamma   90.00
#
_symmetry.space_group_name_H-M   'P 1'
#
loop_
_entity.id
_entity.type
_entity.pdbx_description
1 polymer ?
#
loop_
_entity_poly.entity_id
_entity_poly.type
_entity_poly.pdbx_seq_one_letter_code
_entity_poly.pdbx_strand_id
1 'polypeptide(L)'
;MNRELKIAAVVTEYRKYSHAQHIVDRFLYGYGWDGKHHRPNMKVVSMYTDQVPESDLSRDRESEFDYLKIYPTVAEALTCGGEKLAVDGVMLIGEHGDYPTNEKGQRLYPRYELFQQIVSVFRDSGRFVPVFNDKHLSWKWKWAQEMVDISRELDFGFLAGSSLPVARRIPELEFDRDEKVTEAMSLAFAS
;
A
#
# COMPACT_ATOMS: atom_id res chain seq x y z
N MET A 1 21.65 18.13 0.62
CA MET A 1 20.18 18.05 0.49
C MET A 1 19.81 16.60 0.19
N ASN A 2 18.96 15.99 0.99
CA ASN A 2 18.49 14.62 0.69
C ASN A 2 17.63 14.67 -0.58
N ARG A 3 17.92 13.78 -1.53
CA ARG A 3 17.12 13.61 -2.75
C ARG A 3 15.68 13.23 -2.35
N GLU A 4 14.68 13.84 -2.97
CA GLU A 4 13.29 13.44 -2.83
C GLU A 4 13.09 12.04 -3.41
N LEU A 5 12.46 11.15 -2.64
CA LEU A 5 12.25 9.76 -3.04
C LEU A 5 11.02 9.63 -3.94
N LYS A 6 11.10 8.77 -4.95
CA LYS A 6 10.02 8.47 -5.88
C LYS A 6 9.30 7.19 -5.47
N ILE A 7 7.99 7.23 -5.37
CA ILE A 7 7.15 6.10 -4.96
C ILE A 7 6.19 5.75 -6.09
N ALA A 8 6.04 4.45 -6.37
CA ALA A 8 4.95 3.93 -7.17
C ALA A 8 3.80 3.48 -6.26
N ALA A 9 2.56 3.78 -6.62
CA ALA A 9 1.37 3.25 -5.98
C ALA A 9 0.72 2.18 -6.88
N VAL A 10 0.54 0.98 -6.35
CA VAL A 10 -0.19 -0.12 -6.99
C VAL A 10 -1.46 -0.33 -6.19
N VAL A 11 -2.60 0.05 -6.76
CA VAL A 11 -3.86 0.08 -6.04
C VAL A 11 -4.94 -0.71 -6.76
N THR A 12 -5.85 -1.30 -6.01
CA THR A 12 -7.01 -1.98 -6.60
C THR A 12 -8.08 -1.01 -7.05
N GLU A 13 -8.37 0.01 -6.27
CA GLU A 13 -9.40 1.01 -6.54
C GLU A 13 -9.05 2.33 -5.84
N TYR A 14 -9.22 3.45 -6.51
CA TYR A 14 -8.93 4.78 -5.96
C TYR A 14 -10.17 5.68 -6.00
N ARG A 15 -11.04 5.56 -5.01
CA ARG A 15 -12.26 6.37 -4.88
C ARG A 15 -12.32 7.07 -3.53
N LYS A 16 -13.29 7.95 -3.36
CA LYS A 16 -13.55 8.64 -2.10
C LYS A 16 -13.70 7.63 -0.95
N TYR A 17 -12.99 7.86 0.13
CA TYR A 17 -12.93 7.03 1.34
C TYR A 17 -12.31 5.64 1.14
N SER A 18 -11.69 5.36 0.00
CA SER A 18 -10.88 4.16 -0.15
C SER A 18 -9.56 4.25 0.64
N HIS A 19 -8.98 3.11 0.95
CA HIS A 19 -7.64 3.06 1.56
C HIS A 19 -6.60 3.72 0.67
N ALA A 20 -6.66 3.51 -0.64
CA ALA A 20 -5.79 4.16 -1.59
C ALA A 20 -5.87 5.68 -1.47
N GLN A 21 -7.07 6.26 -1.45
CA GLN A 21 -7.23 7.69 -1.24
C GLN A 21 -6.64 8.16 0.09
N HIS A 22 -6.98 7.50 1.19
CA HIS A 22 -6.50 7.92 2.51
C HIS A 22 -4.99 7.85 2.67
N ILE A 23 -4.33 6.91 2.01
CA ILE A 23 -2.88 6.73 2.09
C ILE A 23 -2.17 7.62 1.08
N VAL A 24 -2.53 7.53 -0.20
CA VAL A 24 -1.84 8.25 -1.29
C VAL A 24 -2.05 9.75 -1.20
N ASP A 25 -3.26 10.23 -0.88
CA ASP A 25 -3.53 11.67 -0.74
C ASP A 25 -2.63 12.34 0.32
N ARG A 26 -2.15 11.61 1.33
CA ARG A 26 -1.19 12.16 2.30
C ARG A 26 0.19 12.45 1.71
N PHE A 27 0.57 11.76 0.64
CA PHE A 27 1.80 12.05 -0.10
C PHE A 27 1.59 13.17 -1.13
N LEU A 28 0.39 13.28 -1.68
CA LEU A 28 0.05 14.30 -2.67
C LEU A 28 -0.19 15.67 -2.00
N TYR A 29 -1.07 15.71 -1.01
CA TYR A 29 -1.48 16.95 -0.34
C TYR A 29 -0.72 17.22 0.96
N GLY A 30 -0.11 16.21 1.55
CA GLY A 30 0.38 16.25 2.93
C GLY A 30 -0.71 15.86 3.94
N TYR A 31 -0.42 16.04 5.21
CA TYR A 31 -1.34 15.67 6.30
C TYR A 31 -1.16 16.56 7.52
N GLY A 32 -2.24 16.73 8.29
CA GLY A 32 -2.21 17.42 9.55
C GLY A 32 -1.77 16.51 10.70
N TRP A 33 -0.83 16.96 11.51
CA TRP A 33 -0.42 16.30 12.73
C TRP A 33 0.05 17.33 13.75
N ASP A 34 -0.40 17.20 15.01
CA ASP A 34 -0.04 18.08 16.11
C ASP A 34 -0.17 19.59 15.75
N GLY A 35 -1.32 19.95 15.15
CA GLY A 35 -1.62 21.33 14.74
C GLY A 35 -0.76 21.88 13.60
N LYS A 36 0.06 21.05 12.96
CA LYS A 36 0.93 21.42 11.84
C LYS A 36 0.61 20.63 10.59
N HIS A 37 0.92 21.22 9.43
CA HIS A 37 0.86 20.54 8.15
C HIS A 37 2.23 19.94 7.83
N HIS A 38 2.23 18.65 7.48
CA HIS A 38 3.43 17.89 7.14
C HIS A 38 3.37 17.43 5.67
N ARG A 39 4.52 17.43 5.00
CA ARG A 39 4.71 16.81 3.70
C ARG A 39 5.83 15.79 3.80
N PRO A 40 5.61 14.51 3.41
CA PRO A 40 6.69 13.54 3.33
C PRO A 40 7.76 14.00 2.34
N ASN A 41 9.03 13.65 2.60
CA ASN A 41 10.12 13.84 1.62
C ASN A 41 10.10 12.71 0.57
N MET A 42 8.92 12.43 0.04
CA MET A 42 8.65 11.37 -0.93
C MET A 42 7.51 11.84 -1.83
N LYS A 43 7.61 11.55 -3.12
CA LYS A 43 6.57 11.82 -4.12
C LYS A 43 6.02 10.53 -4.70
N VAL A 44 4.70 10.40 -4.78
CA VAL A 44 4.06 9.40 -5.63
C VAL A 44 4.11 9.90 -7.06
N VAL A 45 5.02 9.34 -7.86
CA VAL A 45 5.27 9.77 -9.25
C VAL A 45 4.56 8.89 -10.28
N SER A 46 4.14 7.70 -9.88
CA SER A 46 3.46 6.76 -10.75
C SER A 46 2.40 5.97 -10.01
N MET A 47 1.36 5.56 -10.73
CA MET A 47 0.27 4.75 -10.18
C MET A 47 -0.23 3.75 -11.21
N TYR A 48 -0.57 2.56 -10.73
CA TYR A 48 -1.41 1.58 -11.39
C TYR A 48 -2.71 1.44 -10.61
N THR A 49 -3.85 1.48 -11.31
CA THR A 49 -5.18 1.28 -10.72
C THR A 49 -5.84 0.11 -11.42
N ASP A 50 -6.14 -0.98 -10.68
CA ASP A 50 -6.65 -2.23 -11.26
C ASP A 50 -8.10 -2.10 -11.75
N GLN A 51 -8.94 -1.42 -10.96
CA GLN A 51 -10.33 -1.14 -11.29
C GLN A 51 -10.61 0.36 -11.26
N VAL A 52 -11.37 0.82 -12.25
CA VAL A 52 -11.70 2.23 -12.48
C VAL A 52 -13.21 2.39 -12.48
N PRO A 53 -13.86 2.42 -11.31
CA PRO A 53 -15.30 2.68 -11.22
C PRO A 53 -15.63 4.11 -11.64
N GLU A 54 -16.92 4.43 -11.85
CA GLU A 54 -17.39 5.80 -12.16
C GLU A 54 -16.94 6.82 -11.10
N SER A 55 -16.80 6.39 -9.86
CA SER A 55 -16.33 7.21 -8.73
C SER A 55 -14.79 7.27 -8.59
N ASP A 56 -14.02 6.81 -9.58
CA ASP A 56 -12.56 6.86 -9.56
C ASP A 56 -12.05 8.30 -9.47
N LEU A 57 -11.05 8.50 -8.63
CA LEU A 57 -10.37 9.78 -8.42
C LEU A 57 -8.94 9.79 -8.94
N SER A 58 -8.42 8.67 -9.42
CA SER A 58 -7.01 8.58 -9.80
C SER A 58 -6.65 9.51 -10.97
N ARG A 59 -7.56 9.64 -11.95
CA ARG A 59 -7.38 10.51 -13.13
C ARG A 59 -7.49 12.01 -12.77
N ASP A 60 -8.30 12.34 -11.78
CA ASP A 60 -8.35 13.69 -11.23
C ASP A 60 -7.01 14.05 -10.58
N ARG A 61 -6.41 13.13 -9.85
CA ARG A 61 -5.08 13.31 -9.24
C ARG A 61 -3.98 13.46 -10.28
N GLU A 62 -4.00 12.67 -11.35
CA GLU A 62 -3.08 12.84 -12.47
C GLU A 62 -3.20 14.21 -13.13
N SER A 63 -4.42 14.73 -13.26
CA SER A 63 -4.65 16.07 -13.82
C SER A 63 -4.21 17.20 -12.89
N GLU A 64 -4.30 16.99 -11.57
CA GLU A 64 -3.97 17.99 -10.55
C GLU A 64 -2.46 18.05 -10.26
N PHE A 65 -1.76 16.91 -10.35
CA PHE A 65 -0.34 16.78 -10.02
C PHE A 65 0.48 16.41 -11.26
N ASP A 66 1.13 17.38 -11.88
CA ASP A 66 1.91 17.24 -13.12
C ASP A 66 3.04 16.20 -13.09
N TYR A 67 3.49 15.84 -11.90
CA TYR A 67 4.52 14.84 -11.68
C TYR A 67 3.97 13.41 -11.49
N LEU A 68 2.67 13.25 -11.27
CA LEU A 68 2.00 11.93 -11.13
C LEU A 68 1.55 11.45 -12.50
N LYS A 69 1.86 10.20 -12.83
CA LYS A 69 1.37 9.54 -14.04
C LYS A 69 0.75 8.19 -13.73
N ILE A 70 -0.41 7.91 -14.38
CA ILE A 70 -1.09 6.63 -14.29
C ILE A 70 -0.69 5.76 -15.48
N TYR A 71 -0.39 4.51 -15.18
CA TYR A 71 0.07 3.53 -16.17
C TYR A 71 -0.90 2.36 -16.27
N PRO A 72 -1.03 1.74 -17.44
CA PRO A 72 -1.96 0.64 -17.68
C PRO A 72 -1.53 -0.69 -17.06
N THR A 73 -0.26 -0.82 -16.65
CA THR A 73 0.28 -2.03 -16.03
C THR A 73 1.12 -1.71 -14.81
N VAL A 74 1.23 -2.68 -13.89
CA VAL A 74 2.15 -2.59 -12.73
C VAL A 74 3.59 -2.37 -13.20
N ALA A 75 4.01 -3.08 -14.24
CA ALA A 75 5.36 -2.96 -14.77
C ALA A 75 5.66 -1.54 -15.25
N GLU A 76 4.80 -0.95 -16.05
CA GLU A 76 4.97 0.42 -16.53
C GLU A 76 4.92 1.45 -15.38
N ALA A 77 4.08 1.23 -14.36
CA ALA A 77 4.05 2.11 -13.20
C ALA A 77 5.38 2.09 -12.44
N LEU A 78 5.99 0.92 -12.22
CA LEU A 78 7.25 0.79 -11.51
C LEU A 78 8.45 1.28 -12.33
N THR A 79 8.38 1.16 -13.64
CA THR A 79 9.44 1.63 -14.56
C THR A 79 9.25 3.09 -15.02
N CYS A 80 8.13 3.72 -14.63
CA CYS A 80 7.72 5.03 -15.15
C CYS A 80 7.70 5.06 -16.70
N GLY A 81 7.26 3.97 -17.32
CA GLY A 81 7.19 3.79 -18.76
C GLY A 81 8.54 3.47 -19.44
N GLY A 82 9.60 3.24 -18.66
CA GLY A 82 10.91 2.81 -19.17
C GLY A 82 11.11 1.30 -19.12
N GLU A 83 12.37 0.87 -19.25
CA GLU A 83 12.74 -0.56 -19.28
C GLU A 83 13.08 -1.15 -17.91
N LYS A 84 13.45 -0.32 -16.94
CA LYS A 84 13.92 -0.75 -15.61
C LYS A 84 13.23 0.01 -14.49
N LEU A 85 13.25 -0.57 -13.29
CA LEU A 85 12.73 0.03 -12.08
C LEU A 85 13.23 1.46 -11.88
N ALA A 86 12.30 2.43 -11.84
CA ALA A 86 12.59 3.87 -11.80
C ALA A 86 12.16 4.55 -10.49
N VAL A 87 11.62 3.79 -9.53
CA VAL A 87 11.13 4.29 -8.23
C VAL A 87 12.00 3.80 -7.08
N ASP A 88 11.87 4.43 -5.92
CA ASP A 88 12.65 4.15 -4.71
C ASP A 88 11.85 3.37 -3.65
N GLY A 89 10.57 3.18 -3.89
CA GLY A 89 9.67 2.39 -3.05
C GLY A 89 8.34 2.14 -3.73
N VAL A 90 7.60 1.14 -3.24
CA VAL A 90 6.29 0.76 -3.77
C VAL A 90 5.27 0.71 -2.64
N MET A 91 4.10 1.29 -2.87
CA MET A 91 2.92 1.10 -2.01
C MET A 91 1.95 0.17 -2.73
N LEU A 92 1.70 -1.00 -2.14
CA LEU A 92 0.66 -1.95 -2.58
C LEU A 92 -0.55 -1.80 -1.67
N ILE A 93 -1.65 -1.27 -2.22
CA ILE A 93 -2.88 -0.99 -1.50
C ILE A 93 -4.01 -1.78 -2.16
N GLY A 94 -4.08 -3.05 -1.81
CA GLY A 94 -5.02 -4.03 -2.36
C GLY A 94 -6.31 -4.16 -1.55
N GLU A 95 -6.98 -3.07 -1.29
CA GLU A 95 -8.25 -3.02 -0.55
C GLU A 95 -9.30 -2.29 -1.37
N HIS A 96 -10.57 -2.72 -1.25
CA HIS A 96 -11.69 -2.29 -2.08
C HIS A 96 -11.65 -2.83 -3.52
N GLY A 97 -12.75 -2.67 -4.22
CA GLY A 97 -12.99 -3.17 -5.57
C GLY A 97 -13.98 -4.33 -5.63
N ASP A 98 -14.43 -4.64 -6.82
CA ASP A 98 -15.35 -5.75 -7.09
C ASP A 98 -14.56 -7.02 -7.40
N TYR A 99 -14.33 -7.80 -6.36
CA TYR A 99 -13.62 -9.08 -6.43
C TYR A 99 -14.52 -10.20 -5.91
N PRO A 100 -14.35 -11.43 -6.41
CA PRO A 100 -15.15 -12.56 -5.95
C PRO A 100 -14.95 -12.85 -4.47
N THR A 101 -15.93 -13.52 -3.89
CA THR A 101 -15.89 -14.01 -2.50
C THR A 101 -15.85 -15.54 -2.53
N ASN A 102 -15.00 -16.14 -1.71
CA ASN A 102 -14.95 -17.59 -1.58
C ASN A 102 -16.04 -18.14 -0.64
N GLU A 103 -16.13 -19.46 -0.53
CA GLU A 103 -17.11 -20.16 0.32
C GLU A 103 -17.01 -19.79 1.82
N LYS A 104 -15.87 -19.26 2.26
CA LYS A 104 -15.64 -18.80 3.64
C LYS A 104 -16.04 -17.33 3.84
N GLY A 105 -16.61 -16.66 2.85
CA GLY A 105 -16.95 -15.25 2.90
C GLY A 105 -15.74 -14.29 2.77
N GLN A 106 -14.56 -14.79 2.41
CA GLN A 106 -13.38 -13.95 2.23
C GLN A 106 -13.39 -13.32 0.84
N ARG A 107 -13.23 -12.00 0.76
CA ARG A 107 -13.03 -11.28 -0.50
C ARG A 107 -11.64 -11.58 -1.04
N LEU A 108 -11.56 -12.01 -2.30
CA LEU A 108 -10.32 -12.45 -2.93
C LEU A 108 -9.55 -11.27 -3.56
N TYR A 109 -9.14 -10.33 -2.71
CA TYR A 109 -8.31 -9.22 -3.18
C TYR A 109 -6.98 -9.71 -3.77
N PRO A 110 -6.54 -9.19 -4.93
CA PRO A 110 -5.38 -9.70 -5.68
C PRO A 110 -4.03 -9.20 -5.13
N ARG A 111 -3.86 -9.13 -3.78
CA ARG A 111 -2.63 -8.61 -3.17
C ARG A 111 -1.41 -9.44 -3.54
N TYR A 112 -1.56 -10.76 -3.51
CA TYR A 112 -0.48 -11.68 -3.85
C TYR A 112 -0.11 -11.57 -5.34
N GLU A 113 -1.10 -11.55 -6.21
CA GLU A 113 -0.91 -11.43 -7.66
C GLU A 113 -0.25 -10.11 -8.05
N LEU A 114 -0.67 -9.01 -7.44
CA LEU A 114 -0.04 -7.70 -7.63
C LEU A 114 1.38 -7.66 -7.05
N PHE A 115 1.61 -8.28 -5.89
CA PHE A 115 2.95 -8.41 -5.32
C PHE A 115 3.89 -9.21 -6.23
N GLN A 116 3.42 -10.30 -6.84
CA GLN A 116 4.21 -11.08 -7.78
C GLN A 116 4.60 -10.27 -9.03
N GLN A 117 3.70 -9.41 -9.53
CA GLN A 117 4.03 -8.49 -10.63
C GLN A 117 5.11 -7.48 -10.21
N ILE A 118 5.04 -6.93 -8.99
CA ILE A 118 6.08 -6.04 -8.45
C ILE A 118 7.43 -6.76 -8.39
N VAL A 119 7.44 -7.98 -7.85
CA VAL A 119 8.67 -8.80 -7.73
C VAL A 119 9.25 -9.17 -9.09
N SER A 120 8.40 -9.43 -10.10
CA SER A 120 8.88 -9.66 -11.48
C SER A 120 9.70 -8.47 -11.98
N VAL A 121 9.17 -7.25 -11.85
CA VAL A 121 9.90 -6.03 -12.26
C VAL A 121 11.20 -5.87 -11.48
N PHE A 122 11.23 -6.22 -10.20
CA PHE A 122 12.45 -6.18 -9.39
C PHE A 122 13.51 -7.13 -9.94
N ARG A 123 13.13 -8.38 -10.24
CA ARG A 123 14.04 -9.39 -10.81
C ARG A 123 14.55 -8.99 -12.18
N ASP A 124 13.68 -8.52 -13.06
CA ASP A 124 14.03 -8.08 -14.42
C ASP A 124 14.96 -6.85 -14.41
N SER A 125 14.82 -6.00 -13.40
CA SER A 125 15.65 -4.80 -13.23
C SER A 125 16.97 -5.07 -12.50
N GLY A 126 17.08 -6.20 -11.78
CA GLY A 126 18.20 -6.49 -10.88
C GLY A 126 18.30 -5.48 -9.71
N ARG A 127 17.19 -4.83 -9.36
CA ARG A 127 17.12 -3.81 -8.30
C ARG A 127 15.88 -4.02 -7.47
N PHE A 128 16.04 -3.93 -6.14
CA PHE A 128 14.99 -4.16 -5.16
C PHE A 128 14.80 -2.88 -4.34
N VAL A 129 13.56 -2.55 -4.02
CA VAL A 129 13.21 -1.37 -3.22
C VAL A 129 12.18 -1.74 -2.15
N PRO A 130 12.07 -0.97 -1.05
CA PRO A 130 11.08 -1.26 -0.02
C PRO A 130 9.65 -1.29 -0.57
N VAL A 131 8.85 -2.22 -0.04
CA VAL A 131 7.42 -2.35 -0.34
C VAL A 131 6.62 -2.17 0.94
N PHE A 132 5.68 -1.23 0.92
CA PHE A 132 4.60 -1.15 1.90
C PHE A 132 3.37 -1.88 1.34
N ASN A 133 2.84 -2.85 2.09
CA ASN A 133 1.59 -3.54 1.78
C ASN A 133 0.52 -3.17 2.81
N ASP A 134 -0.53 -2.51 2.38
CA ASP A 134 -1.64 -2.15 3.26
C ASP A 134 -2.43 -3.37 3.72
N LYS A 135 -2.78 -3.40 5.01
CA LYS A 135 -3.53 -4.49 5.63
C LYS A 135 -2.80 -5.84 5.67
N HIS A 136 -3.58 -6.93 5.69
CA HIS A 136 -3.04 -8.28 5.65
C HIS A 136 -2.45 -8.63 4.28
N LEU A 137 -1.52 -9.56 4.24
CA LEU A 137 -0.76 -9.93 3.05
C LEU A 137 -1.61 -10.65 2.00
N SER A 138 -2.40 -11.64 2.42
CA SER A 138 -3.25 -12.42 1.53
C SER A 138 -4.38 -13.10 2.30
N TRP A 139 -5.44 -13.47 1.58
CA TRP A 139 -6.51 -14.34 2.07
C TRP A 139 -6.08 -15.81 2.17
N LYS A 140 -4.90 -16.18 1.62
CA LYS A 140 -4.32 -17.53 1.67
C LYS A 140 -3.00 -17.53 2.43
N TRP A 141 -2.91 -18.30 3.53
CA TRP A 141 -1.75 -18.35 4.40
C TRP A 141 -0.43 -18.63 3.66
N LYS A 142 -0.41 -19.62 2.77
CA LYS A 142 0.79 -19.95 2.00
C LYS A 142 1.31 -18.78 1.16
N TRP A 143 0.43 -18.02 0.57
CA TRP A 143 0.79 -16.83 -0.22
C TRP A 143 1.33 -15.71 0.67
N ALA A 144 0.70 -15.52 1.84
CA ALA A 144 1.21 -14.54 2.81
C ALA A 144 2.63 -14.89 3.28
N GLN A 145 2.88 -16.16 3.55
CA GLN A 145 4.22 -16.64 3.91
C GLN A 145 5.22 -16.46 2.78
N GLU A 146 4.86 -16.82 1.56
CA GLU A 146 5.69 -16.66 0.36
C GLU A 146 6.08 -15.21 0.11
N MET A 147 5.16 -14.25 0.30
CA MET A 147 5.47 -12.81 0.18
C MET A 147 6.59 -12.40 1.14
N VAL A 148 6.54 -12.86 2.38
CA VAL A 148 7.58 -12.60 3.39
C VAL A 148 8.89 -13.30 3.03
N ASP A 149 8.83 -14.55 2.59
CA ASP A 149 10.02 -15.31 2.23
C ASP A 149 10.74 -14.69 1.02
N ILE A 150 10.00 -14.27 -0.01
CA ILE A 150 10.54 -13.54 -1.17
C ILE A 150 11.21 -12.22 -0.74
N SER A 151 10.60 -11.47 0.18
CA SER A 151 11.20 -10.21 0.64
C SER A 151 12.54 -10.42 1.36
N ARG A 152 12.67 -11.53 2.09
CA ARG A 152 13.91 -11.93 2.76
C ARG A 152 14.95 -12.47 1.77
N GLU A 153 14.53 -13.31 0.82
CA GLU A 153 15.37 -13.85 -0.24
C GLU A 153 16.02 -12.75 -1.07
N LEU A 154 15.23 -11.75 -1.45
CA LEU A 154 15.66 -10.63 -2.30
C LEU A 154 16.19 -9.42 -1.51
N ASP A 155 16.23 -9.52 -0.19
CA ASP A 155 16.77 -8.52 0.75
C ASP A 155 16.18 -7.11 0.55
N PHE A 156 14.85 -6.99 0.50
CA PHE A 156 14.19 -5.69 0.50
C PHE A 156 13.29 -5.49 1.71
N GLY A 157 13.18 -4.24 2.16
CA GLY A 157 12.32 -3.86 3.28
C GLY A 157 10.84 -4.12 2.94
N PHE A 158 10.15 -4.89 3.79
CA PHE A 158 8.73 -5.22 3.60
C PHE A 158 7.93 -4.86 4.86
N LEU A 159 7.19 -3.78 4.78
CA LEU A 159 6.27 -3.35 5.82
C LEU A 159 4.85 -3.78 5.43
N ALA A 160 4.25 -4.66 6.22
CA ALA A 160 2.91 -5.17 5.98
C ALA A 160 2.10 -5.21 7.27
N GLY A 161 0.82 -4.91 7.17
CA GLY A 161 -0.09 -4.98 8.28
C GLY A 161 -1.01 -3.77 8.42
N SER A 162 -1.82 -3.81 9.47
CA SER A 162 -2.74 -2.72 9.81
C SER A 162 -2.03 -1.58 10.53
N SER A 163 -2.53 -0.36 10.35
CA SER A 163 -2.13 0.79 11.14
C SER A 163 -2.68 0.76 12.60
N LEU A 164 -3.65 -0.10 12.89
CA LEU A 164 -4.27 -0.18 14.22
C LEU A 164 -3.28 -0.38 15.37
N PRO A 165 -2.27 -1.25 15.27
CA PRO A 165 -1.29 -1.44 16.36
C PRO A 165 -0.44 -0.22 16.66
N VAL A 166 -0.31 0.71 15.69
CA VAL A 166 0.50 1.93 15.82
C VAL A 166 -0.34 3.20 15.88
N ALA A 167 -1.67 3.06 15.88
CA ALA A 167 -2.58 4.18 16.05
C ALA A 167 -2.59 4.65 17.53
N ARG A 168 -2.89 5.95 17.73
CA ARG A 168 -3.06 6.50 19.06
C ARG A 168 -4.21 5.78 19.79
N ARG A 169 -3.96 5.31 20.99
CA ARG A 169 -4.98 4.70 21.85
C ARG A 169 -5.79 5.77 22.59
N ILE A 170 -7.09 5.54 22.74
CA ILE A 170 -7.99 6.41 23.48
C ILE A 170 -8.86 5.53 24.40
N PRO A 171 -8.70 5.62 25.74
CA PRO A 171 -7.69 6.38 26.47
C PRO A 171 -6.27 5.92 26.17
N GLU A 172 -5.30 6.78 26.39
CA GLU A 172 -3.89 6.43 26.26
C GLU A 172 -3.54 5.40 27.35
N LEU A 173 -3.19 4.20 26.91
CA LEU A 173 -2.90 3.06 27.76
C LEU A 173 -1.66 2.34 27.23
N GLU A 174 -0.63 2.30 28.04
CA GLU A 174 0.59 1.55 27.76
C GLU A 174 0.69 0.37 28.73
N PHE A 175 1.14 -0.75 28.22
CA PHE A 175 1.41 -1.97 28.98
C PHE A 175 2.92 -2.20 28.99
N ASP A 176 3.46 -2.59 30.13
CA ASP A 176 4.83 -3.07 30.20
C ASP A 176 4.97 -4.38 29.42
N ARG A 177 6.17 -4.61 28.86
CA ARG A 177 6.41 -5.81 28.02
C ARG A 177 6.14 -7.14 28.73
N ASP A 178 6.33 -7.15 30.04
CA ASP A 178 6.17 -8.35 30.88
C ASP A 178 4.82 -8.38 31.60
N GLU A 179 3.93 -7.43 31.32
CA GLU A 179 2.61 -7.40 31.92
C GLU A 179 1.75 -8.54 31.43
N LYS A 180 1.22 -9.32 32.35
CA LYS A 180 0.39 -10.47 32.05
C LYS A 180 -1.05 -10.05 31.82
N VAL A 181 -1.46 -9.97 30.56
CA VAL A 181 -2.87 -9.80 30.19
C VAL A 181 -3.62 -11.11 30.40
N THR A 182 -4.59 -11.11 31.31
CA THR A 182 -5.41 -12.32 31.63
C THR A 182 -6.66 -12.40 30.81
N GLU A 183 -7.21 -11.25 30.38
CA GLU A 183 -8.43 -11.19 29.56
C GLU A 183 -8.32 -10.03 28.57
N ALA A 184 -8.83 -10.23 27.38
CA ALA A 184 -8.96 -9.19 26.35
C ALA A 184 -10.29 -9.35 25.60
N MET A 185 -10.99 -8.23 25.34
CA MET A 185 -12.20 -8.22 24.55
C MET A 185 -12.08 -7.18 23.44
N SER A 186 -12.44 -7.58 22.23
CA SER A 186 -12.53 -6.68 21.07
C SER A 186 -13.98 -6.65 20.58
N LEU A 187 -14.49 -5.43 20.41
CA LEU A 187 -15.80 -5.18 19.81
C LEU A 187 -15.60 -4.47 18.47
N ALA A 188 -16.14 -5.03 17.40
CA ALA A 188 -16.12 -4.44 16.08
C ALA A 188 -17.52 -4.48 15.47
N PHE A 189 -17.86 -3.44 14.72
CA PHE A 189 -19.09 -3.38 13.95
C PHE A 189 -18.75 -3.59 12.47
N ALA A 190 -19.48 -4.48 11.81
CA ALA A 190 -19.45 -4.57 10.36
C ALA A 190 -20.18 -3.36 9.78
N SER A 191 -19.55 -2.64 8.87
CA SER A 191 -20.15 -1.55 8.09
C SER A 191 -20.69 -2.05 6.78
#